data_6c8fc2b03dc1df184acde89e9c86bcad
#
_entry.id   6c8fc2b03dc1df184acde89e9c86bcad
#
_cell.length_a   1.000
_cell.length_b   1.000
_cell.length_c   1.000
_cell.angle_alpha   90.00
_cell.angle_beta   90.00
_cell.angle_gamma   90.00
#
_symmetry.space_group_name_H-M   'P 1'
#
loop_
_entity.id
_entity.type
_entity.pdbx_description
1 polymer ?
#
loop_
_entity_poly.entity_id
_entity_poly.type
_entity_poly.pdbx_seq_one_letter_code
_entity_poly.pdbx_strand_id
1 'polypeptide(L)'
;MMFFHLSRMRTAARVVAFFLVVLFLEAVEPSSALAQSQPPGEYILVSGGPALRKWEDLRAPGTQHDRWWGNFIRPARMRIEEIQKQDPNAMITWLVYRKAFTSRSGEDNRNLIELVESVRDKFKVRLLWFDGNTQLINYINNGQNRGRLPIVNFEFFGHSNKYCMMFDYSSDVYGASSAWLHEKDLTRIHRGAFARDAFCKSWGCHTGESMSRAWKKAVGVPLWGAIGKTDYSSPGGGIKLSPGGSWTR
;
A
#
# COMPACT_ATOMS: atom_id res chain seq x y z
N MET A 1 12.28 -62.66 75.89
CA MET A 1 13.01 -63.75 75.25
C MET A 1 13.69 -63.10 74.05
N MET A 2 14.96 -62.65 74.18
CA MET A 2 16.15 -63.41 73.79
C MET A 2 16.07 -63.80 72.30
N PHE A 3 16.96 -63.38 71.43
CA PHE A 3 18.41 -63.46 71.44
C PHE A 3 19.06 -62.46 70.49
N PHE A 4 20.21 -62.01 70.85
CA PHE A 4 21.27 -61.35 70.11
C PHE A 4 21.71 -62.09 68.85
N HIS A 5 22.12 -61.34 67.80
CA HIS A 5 23.40 -61.64 67.16
C HIS A 5 24.00 -60.42 66.42
N LEU A 6 25.17 -60.05 66.89
CA LEU A 6 26.15 -59.21 66.27
C LEU A 6 26.81 -59.94 65.07
N SER A 7 27.05 -59.33 63.98
CA SER A 7 28.23 -59.65 63.18
C SER A 7 28.61 -58.56 62.18
N ARG A 8 29.70 -57.93 62.48
CA ARG A 8 30.85 -57.52 61.64
C ARG A 8 30.68 -56.58 60.50
N MET A 9 31.29 -55.42 60.72
CA MET A 9 31.81 -54.43 59.72
C MET A 9 32.63 -55.10 58.61
N ARG A 10 32.40 -54.69 57.40
CA ARG A 10 33.43 -54.66 56.36
C ARG A 10 33.33 -53.34 55.62
N THR A 11 34.35 -52.54 55.84
CA THR A 11 34.69 -51.33 55.15
C THR A 11 34.95 -51.63 53.66
N ALA A 12 34.22 -51.04 52.77
CA ALA A 12 34.56 -51.00 51.36
C ALA A 12 34.56 -49.53 50.91
N ALA A 13 35.75 -49.00 50.70
CA ALA A 13 35.99 -47.71 50.13
C ALA A 13 35.45 -47.71 48.69
N ARG A 14 34.45 -46.88 48.41
CA ARG A 14 34.03 -46.62 47.06
C ARG A 14 34.64 -45.28 46.62
N VAL A 15 35.58 -45.39 45.68
CA VAL A 15 36.16 -44.30 44.93
C VAL A 15 35.02 -43.68 44.08
N VAL A 16 34.60 -42.47 44.42
CA VAL A 16 33.68 -41.69 43.60
C VAL A 16 34.52 -40.97 42.57
N ALA A 17 34.53 -41.50 41.36
CA ALA A 17 35.07 -40.77 40.21
C ALA A 17 34.12 -39.64 39.83
N PHE A 18 34.53 -38.42 40.11
CA PHE A 18 33.86 -37.21 39.61
C PHE A 18 34.17 -37.07 38.13
N PHE A 19 33.22 -37.41 37.26
CA PHE A 19 33.26 -36.99 35.87
C PHE A 19 32.84 -35.53 35.79
N LEU A 20 33.81 -34.63 35.62
CA LEU A 20 33.59 -33.25 35.20
C LEU A 20 33.11 -33.27 33.74
N VAL A 21 31.80 -33.23 33.53
CA VAL A 21 31.23 -32.91 32.22
C VAL A 21 31.37 -31.41 32.03
N VAL A 22 32.42 -31.01 31.33
CA VAL A 22 32.55 -29.65 30.83
C VAL A 22 31.55 -29.50 29.66
N LEU A 23 30.38 -28.96 29.98
CA LEU A 23 29.42 -28.47 28.96
C LEU A 23 30.06 -27.25 28.30
N PHE A 24 30.63 -27.44 27.13
CA PHE A 24 30.86 -26.34 26.21
C PHE A 24 29.47 -25.82 25.76
N LEU A 25 28.98 -24.80 26.45
CA LEU A 25 27.97 -23.91 25.86
C LEU A 25 28.67 -23.14 24.73
N GLU A 26 28.62 -23.70 23.52
CA GLU A 26 28.81 -22.86 22.34
C GLU A 26 27.70 -21.78 22.39
N ALA A 27 28.11 -20.57 22.74
CA ALA A 27 27.29 -19.41 22.56
C ALA A 27 27.03 -19.32 21.05
N VAL A 28 25.84 -19.80 20.62
CA VAL A 28 25.30 -19.47 19.30
C VAL A 28 25.05 -17.98 19.34
N GLU A 29 26.08 -17.23 18.93
CA GLU A 29 25.88 -15.82 18.57
C GLU A 29 24.66 -15.78 17.66
N PRO A 30 23.60 -15.01 18.00
CA PRO A 30 22.53 -14.83 17.06
C PRO A 30 23.19 -14.20 15.82
N SER A 31 23.34 -15.01 14.77
CA SER A 31 23.70 -14.51 13.47
C SER A 31 22.71 -13.36 13.22
N SER A 32 23.18 -12.14 13.38
CA SER A 32 22.52 -10.96 12.87
C SER A 32 22.51 -11.15 11.37
N ALA A 33 21.52 -11.91 10.89
CA ALA A 33 21.15 -11.88 9.50
C ALA A 33 20.98 -10.39 9.21
N LEU A 34 22.00 -9.80 8.61
CA LEU A 34 21.95 -8.46 8.07
C LEU A 34 20.67 -8.47 7.26
N ALA A 35 19.62 -7.85 7.80
CA ALA A 35 18.40 -7.63 7.05
C ALA A 35 18.91 -6.98 5.76
N GLN A 36 18.91 -7.73 4.66
CA GLN A 36 19.33 -7.21 3.38
C GLN A 36 18.47 -5.99 3.16
N SER A 37 19.06 -4.81 3.39
CA SER A 37 18.38 -3.56 3.16
C SER A 37 17.92 -3.62 1.71
N GLN A 38 16.62 -3.68 1.51
CA GLN A 38 16.05 -3.60 0.16
C GLN A 38 16.72 -2.41 -0.53
N PRO A 39 17.10 -2.54 -1.81
CA PRO A 39 17.71 -1.42 -2.51
C PRO A 39 16.80 -0.20 -2.35
N PRO A 40 17.37 0.99 -2.10
CA PRO A 40 16.58 2.19 -1.87
C PRO A 40 15.61 2.39 -3.03
N GLY A 41 14.35 2.58 -2.73
CA GLY A 41 13.29 2.72 -3.71
C GLY A 41 12.20 3.68 -3.26
N GLU A 42 11.44 4.19 -4.20
CA GLU A 42 10.34 5.10 -3.92
C GLU A 42 9.01 4.36 -3.88
N TYR A 43 8.22 4.64 -2.84
CA TYR A 43 6.83 4.24 -2.73
C TYR A 43 5.95 5.36 -3.28
N ILE A 44 5.21 5.09 -4.35
CA ILE A 44 4.28 6.03 -4.95
C ILE A 44 2.85 5.61 -4.62
N LEU A 45 2.13 6.48 -3.94
CA LEU A 45 0.70 6.35 -3.72
C LEU A 45 -0.02 7.42 -4.53
N VAL A 46 -1.06 7.04 -5.25
CA VAL A 46 -1.87 7.95 -6.07
C VAL A 46 -3.30 7.93 -5.58
N SER A 47 -3.83 9.08 -5.18
CA SER A 47 -5.23 9.23 -4.83
C SER A 47 -5.96 10.04 -5.87
N GLY A 48 -7.01 9.47 -6.43
CA GLY A 48 -8.06 10.21 -7.10
C GLY A 48 -8.89 11.03 -6.09
N GLY A 49 -9.84 11.78 -6.58
CA GLY A 49 -10.70 12.60 -5.77
C GLY A 49 -12.17 12.17 -5.85
N PRO A 50 -13.01 12.75 -4.98
CA PRO A 50 -14.43 12.44 -4.93
C PRO A 50 -15.20 13.00 -6.13
N ALA A 51 -16.37 12.44 -6.38
CA ALA A 51 -17.37 13.05 -7.24
C ALA A 51 -17.85 14.39 -6.66
N LEU A 52 -18.39 15.26 -7.51
CA LEU A 52 -19.16 16.41 -7.05
C LEU A 52 -20.38 15.95 -6.24
N ARG A 53 -20.71 16.67 -5.19
CA ARG A 53 -21.85 16.36 -4.32
C ARG A 53 -23.16 16.31 -5.10
N LYS A 54 -23.36 17.25 -6.01
CA LYS A 54 -24.56 17.28 -6.87
C LYS A 54 -24.79 15.97 -7.63
N TRP A 55 -23.73 15.28 -8.06
CA TRP A 55 -23.85 14.00 -8.73
C TRP A 55 -24.14 12.85 -7.76
N GLU A 56 -23.58 12.91 -6.57
CA GLU A 56 -23.89 11.93 -5.52
C GLU A 56 -25.33 12.06 -5.04
N ASP A 57 -25.87 13.28 -4.92
CA ASP A 57 -27.26 13.52 -4.50
C ASP A 57 -28.28 12.98 -5.51
N LEU A 58 -27.90 12.86 -6.79
CA LEU A 58 -28.74 12.25 -7.82
C LEU A 58 -28.69 10.71 -7.83
N ARG A 59 -27.79 10.09 -7.09
CA ARG A 59 -27.68 8.63 -6.99
C ARG A 59 -28.69 8.09 -5.98
N ALA A 60 -29.15 6.86 -6.23
CA ALA A 60 -29.99 6.16 -5.25
C ALA A 60 -29.25 5.99 -3.92
N PRO A 61 -29.94 6.09 -2.76
CA PRO A 61 -29.37 5.77 -1.46
C PRO A 61 -28.66 4.41 -1.48
N GLY A 62 -27.48 4.32 -0.87
CA GLY A 62 -26.64 3.12 -0.87
C GLY A 62 -25.70 2.98 -2.08
N THR A 63 -25.88 3.79 -3.12
CA THR A 63 -24.95 3.87 -4.28
C THR A 63 -24.15 5.17 -4.30
N GLN A 64 -24.29 6.01 -3.27
CA GLN A 64 -23.61 7.29 -3.10
C GLN A 64 -22.21 7.06 -2.57
N HIS A 65 -21.29 6.67 -3.45
CA HIS A 65 -19.93 6.24 -3.07
C HIS A 65 -19.08 7.37 -2.50
N ASP A 66 -19.25 8.59 -2.98
CA ASP A 66 -18.42 9.74 -2.65
C ASP A 66 -19.16 10.80 -1.81
N ARG A 67 -20.25 10.40 -1.16
CA ARG A 67 -20.90 11.28 -0.20
C ARG A 67 -19.92 11.79 0.87
N TRP A 68 -18.96 10.94 1.24
CA TRP A 68 -17.82 11.34 2.06
C TRP A 68 -16.59 11.57 1.16
N TRP A 69 -16.12 12.82 1.15
CA TRP A 69 -15.01 13.27 0.30
C TRP A 69 -13.68 12.50 0.49
N GLY A 70 -13.49 11.89 1.66
CA GLY A 70 -12.24 11.24 2.06
C GLY A 70 -12.12 9.77 1.68
N ASN A 71 -12.99 9.23 0.83
CA ASN A 71 -13.00 7.80 0.49
C ASN A 71 -11.65 7.27 -0.02
N PHE A 72 -10.94 8.04 -0.84
CA PHE A 72 -9.64 7.63 -1.39
C PHE A 72 -8.45 8.15 -0.58
N ILE A 73 -8.70 9.12 0.30
CA ILE A 73 -7.68 9.68 1.21
C ILE A 73 -7.46 8.75 2.40
N ARG A 74 -8.54 8.23 2.99
CA ARG A 74 -8.45 7.35 4.17
C ARG A 74 -7.60 6.10 3.92
N PRO A 75 -7.87 5.27 2.90
CA PRO A 75 -7.06 4.07 2.66
C PRO A 75 -5.62 4.41 2.25
N ALA A 76 -5.40 5.47 1.48
CA ALA A 76 -4.05 5.93 1.17
C ALA A 76 -3.29 6.33 2.44
N ARG A 77 -3.92 7.08 3.36
CA ARG A 77 -3.35 7.42 4.67
C ARG A 77 -3.00 6.17 5.48
N MET A 78 -3.90 5.18 5.52
CA MET A 78 -3.65 3.93 6.24
C MET A 78 -2.48 3.16 5.62
N ARG A 79 -2.39 3.17 4.30
CA ARG A 79 -1.27 2.55 3.60
C ARG A 79 0.06 3.25 3.88
N ILE A 80 0.07 4.58 3.94
CA ILE A 80 1.23 5.36 4.39
C ILE A 80 1.70 4.89 5.78
N GLU A 81 0.75 4.82 6.72
CA GLU A 81 1.03 4.39 8.09
C GLU A 81 1.59 2.96 8.14
N GLU A 82 1.03 2.05 7.35
CA GLU A 82 1.49 0.66 7.25
C GLU A 82 2.92 0.58 6.68
N ILE A 83 3.21 1.30 5.60
CA ILE A 83 4.55 1.34 5.01
C ILE A 83 5.55 1.88 6.04
N GLN A 84 5.25 2.98 6.73
CA GLN A 84 6.14 3.55 7.73
C GLN A 84 6.36 2.67 8.97
N LYS A 85 5.39 1.81 9.31
CA LYS A 85 5.57 0.80 10.36
C LYS A 85 6.53 -0.31 9.93
N GLN A 86 6.52 -0.68 8.64
CA GLN A 86 7.40 -1.71 8.09
C GLN A 86 8.80 -1.17 7.77
N ASP A 87 8.87 0.05 7.26
CA ASP A 87 10.11 0.76 6.94
C ASP A 87 9.98 2.24 7.36
N PRO A 88 10.49 2.61 8.54
CA PRO A 88 10.46 3.99 9.02
C PRO A 88 11.20 4.99 8.13
N ASN A 89 12.10 4.51 7.27
CA ASN A 89 12.88 5.33 6.34
C ASN A 89 12.32 5.30 4.91
N ALA A 90 11.15 4.68 4.69
CA ALA A 90 10.53 4.59 3.39
C ALA A 90 10.37 5.96 2.74
N MET A 91 10.87 6.09 1.53
CA MET A 91 10.66 7.30 0.73
C MET A 91 9.27 7.23 0.08
N ILE A 92 8.30 7.88 0.70
CA ILE A 92 6.90 7.89 0.25
C ILE A 92 6.58 9.20 -0.45
N THR A 93 6.12 9.11 -1.69
CA THR A 93 5.53 10.22 -2.43
C THR A 93 4.05 9.94 -2.65
N TRP A 94 3.22 10.84 -2.16
CA TRP A 94 1.77 10.77 -2.32
C TRP A 94 1.31 11.81 -3.34
N LEU A 95 0.82 11.34 -4.50
CA LEU A 95 0.25 12.17 -5.54
C LEU A 95 -1.26 12.21 -5.38
N VAL A 96 -1.83 13.41 -5.31
CA VAL A 96 -3.26 13.62 -5.12
C VAL A 96 -3.82 14.49 -6.25
N TYR A 97 -4.92 14.07 -6.84
CA TYR A 97 -5.57 14.82 -7.92
C TYR A 97 -6.26 16.07 -7.36
N ARG A 98 -5.73 17.26 -7.70
CA ARG A 98 -6.11 18.53 -7.06
C ARG A 98 -7.54 18.95 -7.38
N LYS A 99 -7.92 18.94 -8.67
CA LYS A 99 -9.15 19.55 -9.15
C LYS A 99 -10.40 19.04 -8.42
N ALA A 100 -10.49 17.73 -8.17
CA ALA A 100 -11.64 17.17 -7.49
C ALA A 100 -11.82 17.72 -6.06
N PHE A 101 -10.73 17.88 -5.33
CA PHE A 101 -10.77 18.44 -3.96
C PHE A 101 -11.08 19.94 -3.97
N THR A 102 -10.54 20.69 -4.94
CA THR A 102 -10.86 22.11 -5.10
C THR A 102 -12.34 22.31 -5.39
N SER A 103 -12.88 21.58 -6.37
CA SER A 103 -14.29 21.68 -6.74
C SER A 103 -15.22 21.26 -5.60
N ARG A 104 -14.91 20.13 -4.95
CA ARG A 104 -15.71 19.63 -3.83
C ARG A 104 -15.62 20.51 -2.58
N SER A 105 -14.51 21.22 -2.38
CA SER A 105 -14.37 22.19 -1.26
C SER A 105 -15.43 23.28 -1.33
N GLY A 106 -15.74 23.78 -2.53
CA GLY A 106 -16.80 24.77 -2.73
C GLY A 106 -18.18 24.24 -2.39
N GLU A 107 -18.50 22.99 -2.81
CA GLU A 107 -19.80 22.37 -2.52
C GLU A 107 -19.98 22.02 -1.03
N ASP A 108 -18.91 21.60 -0.35
CA ASP A 108 -18.94 21.19 1.05
C ASP A 108 -18.72 22.37 2.02
N ASN A 109 -18.46 23.58 1.49
CA ASN A 109 -18.04 24.76 2.27
C ASN A 109 -16.94 24.42 3.28
N ARG A 110 -15.92 23.69 2.82
CA ARG A 110 -14.83 23.15 3.66
C ARG A 110 -13.53 23.12 2.88
N ASN A 111 -12.44 23.56 3.48
CA ASN A 111 -11.11 23.50 2.84
C ASN A 111 -10.57 22.05 2.82
N LEU A 112 -10.92 21.30 1.78
CA LEU A 112 -10.47 19.90 1.63
C LEU A 112 -8.99 19.81 1.26
N ILE A 113 -8.44 20.83 0.63
CA ILE A 113 -6.99 20.90 0.33
C ILE A 113 -6.20 20.87 1.62
N GLU A 114 -6.52 21.74 2.56
CA GLU A 114 -5.86 21.81 3.88
C GLU A 114 -6.01 20.49 4.66
N LEU A 115 -7.17 19.84 4.56
CA LEU A 115 -7.38 18.56 5.22
C LEU A 115 -6.51 17.44 4.63
N VAL A 116 -6.28 17.42 3.33
CA VAL A 116 -5.34 16.49 2.70
C VAL A 116 -3.91 16.82 3.11
N GLU A 117 -3.57 18.11 3.13
CA GLU A 117 -2.23 18.58 3.56
C GLU A 117 -1.94 18.24 5.03
N SER A 118 -2.95 18.25 5.90
CA SER A 118 -2.79 17.82 7.29
C SER A 118 -2.35 16.35 7.43
N VAL A 119 -2.72 15.48 6.47
CA VAL A 119 -2.22 14.10 6.42
C VAL A 119 -0.74 14.08 6.06
N ARG A 120 -0.32 14.86 5.06
CA ARG A 120 1.10 15.06 4.71
C ARG A 120 1.91 15.45 5.95
N ASP A 121 1.44 16.45 6.68
CA ASP A 121 2.15 17.01 7.82
C ASP A 121 2.25 16.02 8.99
N LYS A 122 1.15 15.29 9.25
CA LYS A 122 1.12 14.25 10.28
C LYS A 122 2.11 13.12 9.99
N PHE A 123 2.16 12.64 8.76
CA PHE A 123 2.98 11.49 8.37
C PHE A 123 4.34 11.90 7.78
N LYS A 124 4.59 13.21 7.62
CA LYS A 124 5.84 13.75 7.05
C LYS A 124 6.21 13.14 5.71
N VAL A 125 5.22 12.89 4.86
CA VAL A 125 5.43 12.35 3.51
C VAL A 125 5.50 13.48 2.48
N ARG A 126 6.10 13.19 1.34
CA ARG A 126 6.08 14.11 0.21
C ARG A 126 4.71 14.08 -0.45
N LEU A 127 3.95 15.19 -0.38
CA LEU A 127 2.70 15.38 -1.10
C LEU A 127 2.96 16.17 -2.40
N LEU A 128 2.44 15.65 -3.49
CA LEU A 128 2.42 16.35 -4.79
C LEU A 128 0.99 16.39 -5.32
N TRP A 129 0.55 17.57 -5.65
CA TRP A 129 -0.70 17.77 -6.36
C TRP A 129 -0.49 17.59 -7.86
N PHE A 130 -1.41 16.93 -8.54
CA PHE A 130 -1.40 16.82 -10.00
C PHE A 130 -2.79 17.12 -10.59
N ASP A 131 -2.81 17.58 -11.85
CA ASP A 131 -4.03 18.05 -12.53
C ASP A 131 -4.37 17.21 -13.77
N GLY A 132 -3.56 16.20 -14.10
CA GLY A 132 -3.82 15.32 -15.24
C GLY A 132 -2.78 14.22 -15.43
N ASN A 133 -3.07 13.30 -16.36
CA ASN A 133 -2.23 12.11 -16.59
C ASN A 133 -0.80 12.45 -17.03
N THR A 134 -0.61 13.55 -17.76
CA THR A 134 0.72 13.97 -18.22
C THR A 134 1.64 14.29 -17.03
N GLN A 135 1.13 14.99 -16.03
CA GLN A 135 1.92 15.28 -14.81
C GLN A 135 2.24 14.01 -14.02
N LEU A 136 1.26 13.11 -13.88
CA LEU A 136 1.47 11.80 -13.23
C LEU A 136 2.53 10.98 -13.95
N ILE A 137 2.40 10.83 -15.27
CA ILE A 137 3.36 10.07 -16.09
C ILE A 137 4.75 10.70 -16.03
N ASN A 138 4.84 12.04 -16.12
CA ASN A 138 6.11 12.74 -16.00
C ASN A 138 6.76 12.51 -14.64
N TYR A 139 5.97 12.51 -13.55
CA TYR A 139 6.51 12.21 -12.24
C TYR A 139 6.99 10.74 -12.14
N ILE A 140 6.22 9.78 -12.63
CA ILE A 140 6.63 8.37 -12.68
C ILE A 140 7.99 8.25 -13.38
N ASN A 141 8.15 8.90 -14.53
CA ASN A 141 9.35 8.78 -15.33
C ASN A 141 10.55 9.55 -14.75
N ASN A 142 10.32 10.77 -14.28
CA ASN A 142 11.38 11.76 -14.05
C ASN A 142 11.36 12.40 -12.64
N GLY A 143 10.41 12.02 -11.79
CA GLY A 143 10.25 12.64 -10.45
C GLY A 143 11.44 12.41 -9.53
N GLN A 144 12.23 11.37 -9.80
CA GLN A 144 13.49 11.02 -9.15
C GLN A 144 14.50 10.52 -10.19
N ASN A 145 15.76 10.39 -9.80
CA ASN A 145 16.73 9.65 -10.61
C ASN A 145 16.40 8.15 -10.57
N ARG A 146 15.62 7.67 -11.53
CA ARG A 146 15.09 6.29 -11.56
C ARG A 146 16.17 5.22 -11.63
N GLY A 147 17.36 5.54 -12.12
CA GLY A 147 18.50 4.62 -12.11
C GLY A 147 19.08 4.38 -10.71
N ARG A 148 18.88 5.34 -9.78
CA ARG A 148 19.36 5.25 -8.40
C ARG A 148 18.22 5.00 -7.40
N LEU A 149 17.04 5.48 -7.71
CA LEU A 149 15.85 5.41 -6.87
C LEU A 149 14.65 4.94 -7.72
N PRO A 150 14.58 3.66 -8.08
CA PRO A 150 13.45 3.10 -8.81
C PRO A 150 12.18 3.11 -7.97
N ILE A 151 11.04 3.00 -8.62
CA ILE A 151 9.75 2.81 -7.96
C ILE A 151 9.68 1.35 -7.52
N VAL A 152 9.58 1.11 -6.21
CA VAL A 152 9.41 -0.23 -5.62
C VAL A 152 7.96 -0.54 -5.27
N ASN A 153 7.13 0.50 -5.13
CA ASN A 153 5.71 0.36 -4.86
C ASN A 153 4.92 1.43 -5.61
N PHE A 154 3.84 1.02 -6.28
CA PHE A 154 2.88 1.92 -6.91
C PHE A 154 1.47 1.48 -6.57
N GLU A 155 0.70 2.32 -5.90
CA GLU A 155 -0.67 2.01 -5.53
C GLU A 155 -1.62 3.15 -5.92
N PHE A 156 -2.72 2.79 -6.58
CA PHE A 156 -3.77 3.72 -6.99
C PHE A 156 -5.03 3.51 -6.16
N PHE A 157 -5.55 4.59 -5.56
CA PHE A 157 -6.80 4.67 -4.81
C PHE A 157 -7.72 5.65 -5.53
N GLY A 158 -8.80 5.16 -6.11
CA GLY A 158 -9.68 6.02 -6.90
C GLY A 158 -10.72 5.21 -7.66
N HIS A 159 -11.56 5.95 -8.38
CA HIS A 159 -12.47 5.36 -9.34
C HIS A 159 -11.74 4.72 -10.51
N SER A 160 -12.36 3.75 -11.14
CA SER A 160 -11.81 3.10 -12.32
C SER A 160 -12.86 2.30 -13.07
N ASN A 161 -12.51 1.96 -14.27
CA ASN A 161 -13.14 0.91 -15.05
C ASN A 161 -12.05 -0.02 -15.61
N LYS A 162 -12.43 -0.98 -16.43
CA LYS A 162 -11.48 -1.96 -16.97
C LYS A 162 -10.34 -1.36 -17.80
N TYR A 163 -10.50 -0.13 -18.32
CA TYR A 163 -9.53 0.51 -19.19
C TYR A 163 -8.82 1.73 -18.59
N CYS A 164 -9.38 2.32 -17.53
CA CYS A 164 -8.91 3.59 -16.98
C CYS A 164 -8.82 3.56 -15.46
N MET A 165 -7.75 4.17 -14.92
CA MET A 165 -7.72 4.73 -13.58
C MET A 165 -8.27 6.15 -13.68
N MET A 166 -9.45 6.42 -13.11
CA MET A 166 -10.13 7.71 -13.19
C MET A 166 -9.78 8.55 -11.97
N PHE A 167 -9.39 9.80 -12.19
CA PHE A 167 -8.89 10.63 -11.08
C PHE A 167 -10.02 11.38 -10.38
N ASP A 168 -11.20 11.47 -11.00
CA ASP A 168 -12.34 12.19 -10.44
C ASP A 168 -13.68 11.75 -11.05
N TYR A 169 -14.73 12.39 -10.58
CA TYR A 169 -16.03 12.57 -11.20
C TYR A 169 -16.49 14.03 -11.04
N SER A 170 -15.58 14.97 -11.34
CA SER A 170 -15.75 16.40 -11.07
C SER A 170 -16.13 17.21 -12.31
N SER A 171 -16.59 16.58 -13.40
CA SER A 171 -17.15 17.32 -14.52
C SER A 171 -18.45 18.03 -14.11
N ASP A 172 -18.50 19.35 -14.33
CA ASP A 172 -19.69 20.16 -14.01
C ASP A 172 -20.86 19.91 -14.95
N VAL A 173 -20.57 19.39 -16.14
CA VAL A 173 -21.58 19.22 -17.22
C VAL A 173 -22.12 17.79 -17.22
N TYR A 174 -21.27 16.82 -16.99
CA TYR A 174 -21.63 15.39 -17.00
C TYR A 174 -21.18 14.74 -15.70
N GLY A 175 -21.96 13.86 -15.11
CA GLY A 175 -21.55 13.05 -13.97
C GLY A 175 -20.44 12.06 -14.33
N ALA A 176 -19.35 12.55 -14.93
CA ALA A 176 -18.27 11.78 -15.49
C ALA A 176 -16.90 12.27 -15.01
N SER A 177 -15.88 11.44 -15.20
CA SER A 177 -14.49 11.81 -14.97
C SER A 177 -14.04 12.84 -16.01
N SER A 178 -13.28 13.83 -15.55
CA SER A 178 -12.64 14.83 -16.40
C SER A 178 -11.15 14.53 -16.64
N ALA A 179 -10.58 13.59 -15.87
CA ALA A 179 -9.19 13.19 -16.00
C ALA A 179 -8.98 11.72 -15.61
N TRP A 180 -8.14 11.03 -16.36
CA TRP A 180 -7.85 9.61 -16.18
C TRP A 180 -6.48 9.22 -16.75
N LEU A 181 -5.96 8.10 -16.31
CA LEU A 181 -4.88 7.36 -16.96
C LEU A 181 -5.51 6.19 -17.72
N HIS A 182 -5.56 6.27 -19.03
CA HIS A 182 -6.09 5.21 -19.89
C HIS A 182 -4.99 4.18 -20.22
N GLU A 183 -5.36 2.93 -20.48
CA GLU A 183 -4.38 1.90 -20.87
C GLU A 183 -3.56 2.27 -22.11
N LYS A 184 -4.08 3.11 -23.01
CA LYS A 184 -3.35 3.65 -24.17
C LYS A 184 -2.20 4.60 -23.78
N ASP A 185 -2.32 5.26 -22.62
CA ASP A 185 -1.29 6.19 -22.14
C ASP A 185 -0.09 5.46 -21.52
N LEU A 186 -0.24 4.19 -21.16
CA LEU A 186 0.78 3.41 -20.43
C LEU A 186 2.09 3.26 -21.22
N THR A 187 2.05 3.32 -22.56
CA THR A 187 3.24 3.28 -23.42
C THR A 187 4.16 4.48 -23.22
N ARG A 188 3.68 5.55 -22.58
CA ARG A 188 4.45 6.75 -22.22
C ARG A 188 5.23 6.56 -20.91
N ILE A 189 4.95 5.50 -20.15
CA ILE A 189 5.64 5.17 -18.91
C ILE A 189 6.93 4.39 -19.23
N HIS A 190 8.05 4.86 -18.72
CA HIS A 190 9.33 4.21 -18.94
C HIS A 190 9.45 2.95 -18.07
N ARG A 191 9.73 1.81 -18.69
CA ARG A 191 9.93 0.54 -17.97
C ARG A 191 11.03 0.62 -16.92
N GLY A 192 12.09 1.36 -17.21
CA GLY A 192 13.21 1.57 -16.28
C GLY A 192 12.87 2.44 -15.06
N ALA A 193 11.65 2.98 -14.96
CA ALA A 193 11.23 3.71 -13.78
C ALA A 193 10.94 2.79 -12.58
N PHE A 194 10.66 1.51 -12.82
CA PHE A 194 10.27 0.54 -11.80
C PHE A 194 11.39 -0.46 -11.49
N ALA A 195 11.51 -0.86 -10.23
CA ALA A 195 12.27 -2.03 -9.85
C ALA A 195 11.65 -3.30 -10.47
N ARG A 196 12.46 -4.34 -10.72
CA ARG A 196 11.99 -5.57 -11.38
C ARG A 196 10.91 -6.30 -10.59
N ASP A 197 10.95 -6.19 -9.28
CA ASP A 197 10.06 -6.81 -8.30
C ASP A 197 9.07 -5.80 -7.69
N ALA A 198 8.91 -4.63 -8.32
CA ALA A 198 8.01 -3.61 -7.84
C ALA A 198 6.59 -4.14 -7.60
N PHE A 199 6.04 -3.83 -6.44
CA PHE A 199 4.64 -4.08 -6.14
C PHE A 199 3.77 -2.98 -6.75
N CYS A 200 2.91 -3.32 -7.69
CA CYS A 200 1.95 -2.38 -8.28
C CYS A 200 0.53 -2.88 -8.05
N LYS A 201 -0.34 -2.01 -7.56
CA LYS A 201 -1.74 -2.35 -7.31
C LYS A 201 -2.67 -1.18 -7.62
N SER A 202 -3.75 -1.47 -8.33
CA SER A 202 -4.91 -0.59 -8.43
C SER A 202 -6.00 -1.10 -7.50
N TRP A 203 -6.43 -0.26 -6.58
CA TRP A 203 -7.55 -0.53 -5.68
C TRP A 203 -8.90 -0.14 -6.29
N GLY A 204 -8.89 0.37 -7.53
CA GLY A 204 -10.10 0.73 -8.25
C GLY A 204 -10.84 -0.47 -8.83
N CYS A 205 -12.12 -0.24 -9.19
CA CYS A 205 -13.01 -1.25 -9.77
C CYS A 205 -12.53 -1.74 -11.14
N HIS A 206 -12.69 -3.02 -11.45
CA HIS A 206 -12.54 -3.62 -12.78
C HIS A 206 -11.15 -3.51 -13.43
N THR A 207 -10.14 -2.99 -12.76
CA THR A 207 -8.80 -2.81 -13.36
C THR A 207 -8.09 -4.12 -13.67
N GLY A 208 -8.47 -5.23 -13.06
CA GLY A 208 -7.98 -6.58 -13.37
C GLY A 208 -8.47 -7.13 -14.71
N GLU A 209 -9.54 -6.57 -15.28
CA GLU A 209 -10.18 -7.10 -16.48
C GLU A 209 -9.43 -6.74 -17.78
N SER A 210 -8.75 -5.58 -17.84
CA SER A 210 -7.93 -5.15 -18.98
C SER A 210 -6.67 -4.40 -18.56
N MET A 211 -6.79 -3.37 -17.73
CA MET A 211 -5.69 -2.47 -17.32
C MET A 211 -4.47 -3.24 -16.79
N SER A 212 -4.65 -4.29 -15.98
CA SER A 212 -3.54 -5.07 -15.42
C SER A 212 -2.68 -5.72 -16.50
N ARG A 213 -3.29 -6.29 -17.52
CA ARG A 213 -2.59 -6.89 -18.66
C ARG A 213 -1.89 -5.82 -19.51
N ALA A 214 -2.58 -4.70 -19.79
CA ALA A 214 -2.01 -3.59 -20.53
C ALA A 214 -0.82 -2.97 -19.80
N TRP A 215 -0.93 -2.81 -18.47
CA TRP A 215 0.14 -2.33 -17.61
C TRP A 215 1.37 -3.25 -17.69
N LYS A 216 1.21 -4.55 -17.47
CA LYS A 216 2.33 -5.51 -17.57
C LYS A 216 3.02 -5.45 -18.93
N LYS A 217 2.23 -5.35 -20.02
CA LYS A 217 2.76 -5.24 -21.38
C LYS A 217 3.56 -3.95 -21.59
N ALA A 218 3.08 -2.82 -21.09
CA ALA A 218 3.70 -1.50 -21.30
C ALA A 218 4.84 -1.25 -20.31
N VAL A 219 4.61 -1.45 -19.03
CA VAL A 219 5.51 -1.07 -17.93
C VAL A 219 6.52 -2.16 -17.58
N GLY A 220 6.18 -3.43 -17.81
CA GLY A 220 7.09 -4.56 -17.61
C GLY A 220 6.96 -5.26 -16.26
N VAL A 221 6.30 -4.63 -15.27
CA VAL A 221 5.98 -5.23 -13.96
C VAL A 221 4.49 -5.52 -13.85
N PRO A 222 4.07 -6.55 -13.09
CA PRO A 222 2.64 -6.86 -12.94
C PRO A 222 1.91 -5.79 -12.14
N LEU A 223 0.64 -5.54 -12.49
CA LEU A 223 -0.29 -4.71 -11.71
C LEU A 223 -1.40 -5.60 -11.15
N TRP A 224 -1.57 -5.63 -9.84
CA TRP A 224 -2.73 -6.22 -9.23
C TRP A 224 -3.96 -5.33 -9.45
N GLY A 225 -5.04 -5.90 -9.94
CA GLY A 225 -6.30 -5.19 -10.19
C GLY A 225 -7.50 -6.06 -9.81
N ALA A 226 -8.61 -5.41 -9.54
CA ALA A 226 -9.86 -6.08 -9.21
C ALA A 226 -10.57 -6.58 -10.47
N ILE A 227 -11.04 -7.82 -10.45
CA ILE A 227 -12.15 -8.29 -11.27
C ILE A 227 -13.42 -8.00 -10.46
N GLY A 228 -14.34 -7.22 -11.04
CA GLY A 228 -15.49 -6.70 -10.33
C GLY A 228 -15.23 -5.38 -9.61
N LYS A 229 -16.13 -5.04 -8.69
CA LYS A 229 -16.11 -3.76 -7.98
C LYS A 229 -15.32 -3.84 -6.68
N THR A 230 -14.78 -2.71 -6.27
CA THR A 230 -14.19 -2.49 -4.96
C THR A 230 -15.06 -1.56 -4.13
N ASP A 231 -15.07 -1.76 -2.83
CA ASP A 231 -15.85 -0.99 -1.87
C ASP A 231 -14.92 -0.33 -0.84
N TYR A 232 -15.00 0.99 -0.77
CA TYR A 232 -14.24 1.85 0.12
C TYR A 232 -15.03 2.27 1.38
N SER A 233 -16.25 1.80 1.54
CA SER A 233 -17.17 2.24 2.61
C SER A 233 -16.76 1.78 4.01
N SER A 234 -15.87 0.80 4.12
CA SER A 234 -15.45 0.25 5.42
C SER A 234 -14.84 1.33 6.33
N PRO A 235 -15.40 1.61 7.51
CA PRO A 235 -14.84 2.58 8.46
C PRO A 235 -13.41 2.24 8.89
N GLY A 236 -13.05 0.95 8.95
CA GLY A 236 -11.70 0.48 9.23
C GLY A 236 -10.72 0.66 8.08
N GLY A 237 -11.14 1.27 6.95
CA GLY A 237 -10.29 1.59 5.80
C GLY A 237 -9.90 0.40 4.92
N GLY A 238 -10.29 -0.82 5.27
CA GLY A 238 -10.06 -2.00 4.42
C GLY A 238 -10.92 -1.92 3.16
N ILE A 239 -10.29 -2.08 1.99
CA ILE A 239 -10.98 -2.11 0.71
C ILE A 239 -11.43 -3.54 0.43
N LYS A 240 -12.73 -3.74 0.24
CA LYS A 240 -13.34 -5.04 -0.02
C LYS A 240 -13.66 -5.21 -1.49
N LEU A 241 -13.64 -6.44 -1.95
CA LEU A 241 -14.21 -6.80 -3.26
C LEU A 241 -15.72 -7.02 -3.13
N SER A 242 -16.45 -6.70 -4.19
CA SER A 242 -17.86 -7.11 -4.33
C SER A 242 -17.99 -8.64 -4.31
N PRO A 243 -19.16 -9.18 -3.95
CA PRO A 243 -19.40 -10.63 -4.04
C PRO A 243 -19.02 -11.19 -5.42
N GLY A 244 -18.27 -12.28 -5.44
CA GLY A 244 -17.75 -12.90 -6.67
C GLY A 244 -16.54 -12.19 -7.29
N GLY A 245 -16.08 -11.08 -6.73
CA GLY A 245 -14.86 -10.39 -7.18
C GLY A 245 -13.59 -11.14 -6.78
N SER A 246 -12.51 -10.89 -7.53
CA SER A 246 -11.18 -11.44 -7.24
C SER A 246 -10.08 -10.45 -7.58
N TRP A 247 -8.89 -10.66 -7.01
CA TRP A 247 -7.68 -9.94 -7.42
C TRP A 247 -6.93 -10.75 -8.48
N THR A 248 -6.46 -10.07 -9.52
CA THR A 248 -5.64 -10.66 -10.59
C THR A 248 -4.48 -9.75 -10.95
N ARG A 249 -3.45 -10.28 -11.67
CA ARG A 249 -2.27 -9.55 -12.13
C ARG A 249 -1.79 -10.03 -13.52
#